data_820fbc02145868972de56c0301e9025e
#
_entry.id   820fbc02145868972de56c0301e9025e
#
_cell.length_a   1.000
_cell.length_b   1.000
_cell.length_c   1.000
_cell.angle_alpha   90.00
_cell.angle_beta   90.00
_cell.angle_gamma   90.00
#
_symmetry.space_group_name_H-M   'P 1'
#
loop_
_entity.id
_entity.type
_entity.pdbx_description
1 polymer ?
#
loop_
_entity_poly.entity_id
_entity_poly.type
_entity_poly.pdbx_seq_one_letter_code
_entity_poly.pdbx_strand_id
1 'polypeptide(L)'
;MKNKKNLLYVLISLLLFAVIALVYCSPVLSGKSVIQPDIINYKGSAQEMLTYQDKTGENVYWSDAMFGGMPTYQTGAKYSFDIIKTIDGAFRFLPRPADYIFLLFTGFFILGLTLFKKWQYALVGAIFFAFGSYYFELIAAGHNGKLHTIGLSL
;
A
#
# COMPACT_ATOMS: atom_id res chain seq x y z
N MET A 1 -3.21 27.85 21.80
CA MET A 1 -2.74 26.72 22.63
C MET A 1 -3.49 25.41 22.39
N LYS A 2 -4.80 25.39 22.12
CA LYS A 2 -5.59 24.17 21.84
C LYS A 2 -5.11 23.40 20.60
N ASN A 3 -4.64 24.12 19.58
CA ASN A 3 -4.18 23.56 18.31
C ASN A 3 -2.86 22.76 18.42
N LYS A 4 -1.91 23.17 19.25
CA LYS A 4 -0.62 22.48 19.43
C LYS A 4 -0.78 21.12 20.13
N LYS A 5 -1.69 21.02 21.12
CA LYS A 5 -1.98 19.75 21.80
C LYS A 5 -2.64 18.74 20.85
N ASN A 6 -3.57 19.20 20.00
CA ASN A 6 -4.21 18.33 19.03
C ASN A 6 -3.20 17.79 18.00
N LEU A 7 -2.29 18.62 17.52
CA LEU A 7 -1.22 18.20 16.62
C LEU A 7 -0.30 17.15 17.28
N LEU A 8 0.04 17.35 18.55
CA LEU A 8 0.85 16.38 19.30
C LEU A 8 0.16 15.01 19.38
N TYR A 9 -1.15 14.95 19.67
CA TYR A 9 -1.89 13.70 19.72
C TYR A 9 -1.97 13.02 18.35
N VAL A 10 -2.12 13.78 17.27
CA VAL A 10 -2.08 13.23 15.90
C VAL A 10 -0.72 12.60 15.62
N LEU A 11 0.38 13.28 15.93
CA LEU A 11 1.73 12.76 15.72
C LEU A 11 2.00 11.50 16.55
N ILE A 12 1.57 11.48 17.82
CA ILE A 12 1.68 10.30 18.68
C ILE A 12 0.87 9.13 18.10
N SER A 13 -0.33 9.39 17.56
CA SER A 13 -1.15 8.34 16.93
C SER A 13 -0.48 7.76 15.70
N LEU A 14 0.09 8.59 14.83
CA LEU A 14 0.82 8.12 13.64
C LEU A 14 2.06 7.31 14.01
N LEU A 15 2.81 7.74 15.02
CA LEU A 15 3.95 6.99 15.53
C LEU A 15 3.50 5.63 16.09
N LEU A 16 2.41 5.61 16.86
CA LEU A 16 1.83 4.38 17.40
C LEU A 16 1.42 3.42 16.27
N PHE A 17 0.79 3.91 15.21
CA PHE A 17 0.42 3.10 14.05
C PHE A 17 1.64 2.49 13.37
N ALA A 18 2.71 3.26 13.18
CA ALA A 18 3.95 2.74 12.62
C ALA A 18 4.56 1.63 13.49
N VAL A 19 4.58 1.84 14.82
CA VAL A 19 5.07 0.83 15.77
C VAL A 19 4.20 -0.43 15.74
N ILE A 20 2.87 -0.30 15.78
CA ILE A 20 1.95 -1.44 15.72
C ILE A 20 2.14 -2.22 14.41
N ALA A 21 2.21 -1.53 13.27
CA ALA A 21 2.42 -2.17 11.97
C ALA A 21 3.75 -2.94 11.92
N LEU A 22 4.84 -2.35 12.42
CA LEU A 22 6.15 -3.01 12.47
C LEU A 22 6.20 -4.19 13.44
N VAL A 23 5.60 -4.07 14.61
CA VAL A 23 5.53 -5.17 15.59
C VAL A 23 4.72 -6.33 15.04
N TYR A 24 3.58 -6.04 14.45
CA TYR A 24 2.74 -7.08 13.83
C TYR A 24 3.44 -7.77 12.65
N CYS A 25 4.12 -6.99 11.82
CA CYS A 25 4.90 -7.49 10.69
C CYS A 25 6.37 -7.77 11.03
N SER A 26 6.68 -8.02 12.32
CA SER A 26 8.07 -8.19 12.78
C SER A 26 8.93 -9.20 11.98
N PRO A 27 8.41 -10.29 11.38
CA PRO A 27 9.23 -11.18 10.55
C PRO A 27 9.89 -10.48 9.35
N VAL A 28 9.29 -9.39 8.86
CA VAL A 28 9.84 -8.61 7.75
C VAL A 28 11.14 -7.89 8.14
N LEU A 29 11.26 -7.49 9.40
CA LEU A 29 12.48 -6.89 9.93
C LEU A 29 13.66 -7.87 9.94
N SER A 30 13.37 -9.17 9.91
CA SER A 30 14.35 -10.25 9.79
C SER A 30 14.58 -10.69 8.33
N GLY A 31 14.17 -9.87 7.35
CA GLY A 31 14.34 -10.15 5.92
C GLY A 31 13.35 -11.15 5.33
N LYS A 32 12.33 -11.58 6.08
CA LYS A 32 11.28 -12.47 5.55
C LYS A 32 10.29 -11.65 4.72
N SER A 33 9.75 -12.25 3.67
CA SER A 33 8.73 -11.63 2.80
C SER A 33 7.49 -12.53 2.73
N VAL A 34 6.33 -11.90 2.52
CA VAL A 34 5.09 -12.63 2.26
C VAL A 34 5.11 -13.14 0.83
N ILE A 35 4.88 -14.45 0.65
CA ILE A 35 4.69 -15.05 -0.68
C ILE A 35 3.28 -14.68 -1.14
N GLN A 36 3.19 -13.93 -2.25
CA GLN A 36 1.94 -13.41 -2.80
C GLN A 36 1.70 -14.05 -4.19
N PRO A 37 0.75 -14.98 -4.32
CA PRO A 37 0.52 -15.69 -5.58
C PRO A 37 0.27 -14.77 -6.77
N ASP A 38 -0.54 -13.72 -6.61
CA ASP A 38 -0.83 -12.79 -7.70
C ASP A 38 0.40 -12.03 -8.19
N ILE A 39 1.32 -11.70 -7.26
CA ILE A 39 2.58 -11.04 -7.63
C ILE A 39 3.51 -12.00 -8.36
N ILE A 40 3.52 -13.27 -7.99
CA ILE A 40 4.31 -14.30 -8.70
C ILE A 40 3.77 -14.48 -10.12
N ASN A 41 2.44 -14.64 -10.24
CA ASN A 41 1.79 -14.77 -11.55
C ASN A 41 2.01 -13.55 -12.43
N TYR A 42 1.89 -12.34 -11.85
CA TYR A 42 2.19 -11.08 -12.55
C TYR A 42 3.63 -11.06 -13.08
N LYS A 43 4.61 -11.39 -12.22
CA LYS A 43 6.02 -11.40 -12.61
C LYS A 43 6.28 -12.40 -13.73
N GLY A 44 5.67 -13.58 -13.67
CA GLY A 44 5.77 -14.59 -14.73
C GLY A 44 5.21 -14.08 -16.06
N SER A 45 4.01 -13.53 -16.06
CA SER A 45 3.34 -13.00 -17.24
C SER A 45 4.02 -11.78 -17.85
N ALA A 46 4.59 -10.91 -16.99
CA ALA A 46 5.23 -9.66 -17.41
C ALA A 46 6.73 -9.81 -17.68
N GLN A 47 7.31 -10.99 -17.52
CA GLN A 47 8.76 -11.20 -17.54
C GLN A 47 9.40 -10.73 -18.85
N GLU A 48 8.82 -11.07 -19.98
CA GLU A 48 9.33 -10.66 -21.29
C GLU A 48 9.35 -9.14 -21.44
N MET A 49 8.23 -8.51 -21.15
CA MET A 49 8.08 -7.05 -21.16
C MET A 49 9.08 -6.37 -20.23
N LEU A 50 9.19 -6.84 -18.98
CA LEU A 50 10.11 -6.25 -17.98
C LEU A 50 11.57 -6.42 -18.42
N THR A 51 11.93 -7.58 -18.98
CA THR A 51 13.28 -7.85 -19.50
C THR A 51 13.63 -6.92 -20.65
N TYR A 52 12.68 -6.67 -21.55
CA TYR A 52 12.89 -5.73 -22.67
C TYR A 52 13.06 -4.30 -22.14
N GLN A 53 12.19 -3.85 -21.25
CA GLN A 53 12.27 -2.52 -20.63
C GLN A 53 13.60 -2.31 -19.90
N ASP A 54 14.09 -3.31 -19.19
CA ASP A 54 15.36 -3.23 -18.44
C ASP A 54 16.58 -3.15 -19.39
N LYS A 55 16.52 -3.80 -20.56
CA LYS A 55 17.59 -3.78 -21.56
C LYS A 55 17.62 -2.52 -22.40
N THR A 56 16.45 -2.00 -22.79
CA THR A 56 16.34 -0.91 -23.78
C THR A 56 15.97 0.43 -23.16
N GLY A 57 15.38 0.44 -21.95
CA GLY A 57 14.79 1.64 -21.36
C GLY A 57 13.45 2.05 -21.98
N GLU A 58 12.98 1.31 -22.99
CA GLU A 58 11.75 1.63 -23.74
C GLU A 58 10.52 0.93 -23.15
N ASN A 59 9.36 1.56 -23.26
CA ASN A 59 8.11 0.94 -22.86
C ASN A 59 7.59 0.00 -23.94
N VAL A 60 7.14 -1.17 -23.50
CA VAL A 60 6.44 -2.14 -24.37
C VAL A 60 4.94 -1.95 -24.16
N TYR A 61 4.20 -1.71 -25.24
CA TYR A 61 2.75 -1.50 -25.20
C TYR A 61 1.93 -2.70 -25.65
N TRP A 62 2.59 -3.76 -26.08
CA TRP A 62 1.99 -5.03 -26.47
C TRP A 62 2.85 -6.19 -25.98
N SER A 63 2.23 -7.27 -25.53
CA SER A 63 2.91 -8.51 -25.11
C SER A 63 2.20 -9.70 -25.71
N ASP A 64 2.95 -10.63 -26.27
CA ASP A 64 2.44 -11.90 -26.79
C ASP A 64 2.44 -13.01 -25.74
N ALA A 65 2.91 -12.75 -24.51
CA ALA A 65 3.07 -13.72 -23.44
C ALA A 65 1.74 -14.31 -22.91
N MET A 66 0.62 -13.61 -23.13
CA MET A 66 -0.70 -14.04 -22.63
C MET A 66 -1.78 -13.87 -23.71
N PHE A 67 -2.76 -14.77 -23.72
CA PHE A 67 -3.98 -14.70 -24.52
C PHE A 67 -3.75 -14.55 -26.04
N GLY A 68 -2.56 -14.95 -26.55
CA GLY A 68 -2.21 -14.74 -27.95
C GLY A 68 -1.89 -13.29 -28.32
N GLY A 69 -1.66 -12.45 -27.32
CA GLY A 69 -1.33 -11.04 -27.44
C GLY A 69 -2.32 -10.12 -26.73
N MET A 70 -1.77 -9.19 -25.93
CA MET A 70 -2.58 -8.21 -25.20
C MET A 70 -1.84 -6.89 -25.01
N PRO A 71 -2.58 -5.76 -24.90
CA PRO A 71 -1.99 -4.49 -24.53
C PRO A 71 -1.42 -4.53 -23.11
N THR A 72 -0.25 -3.92 -22.89
CA THR A 72 0.46 -3.93 -21.60
C THR A 72 0.09 -2.79 -20.66
N TYR A 73 -0.75 -1.85 -21.10
CA TYR A 73 -1.09 -0.67 -20.30
C TYR A 73 -1.69 -1.00 -18.92
N GLN A 74 -2.32 -2.17 -18.77
CA GLN A 74 -2.85 -2.66 -17.49
C GLN A 74 -1.85 -3.53 -16.71
N THR A 75 -0.78 -4.00 -17.36
CA THR A 75 0.14 -5.00 -16.81
C THR A 75 1.53 -4.45 -16.46
N GLY A 76 1.74 -3.15 -16.53
CA GLY A 76 2.99 -2.57 -16.04
C GLY A 76 3.69 -1.57 -16.95
N ALA A 77 3.00 -1.00 -17.94
CA ALA A 77 3.54 0.14 -18.66
C ALA A 77 3.88 1.28 -17.70
N LYS A 78 5.08 1.85 -17.86
CA LYS A 78 5.53 2.98 -17.03
C LYS A 78 5.02 4.28 -17.65
N TYR A 79 4.38 5.12 -16.85
CA TYR A 79 3.91 6.43 -17.27
C TYR A 79 4.79 7.52 -16.67
N SER A 80 5.22 8.48 -17.50
CA SER A 80 6.18 9.53 -17.12
C SER A 80 5.60 10.53 -16.12
N PHE A 81 4.28 10.71 -16.09
CA PHE A 81 3.57 11.62 -15.19
C PHE A 81 2.51 10.88 -14.38
N ASP A 82 2.95 10.14 -13.35
CA ASP A 82 2.04 9.49 -12.41
C ASP A 82 2.15 10.16 -11.05
N ILE A 83 1.35 11.22 -10.87
CA ILE A 83 1.30 11.99 -9.61
C ILE A 83 0.79 11.09 -8.46
N ILE A 84 -0.18 10.21 -8.74
CA ILE A 84 -0.74 9.31 -7.72
C ILE A 84 0.32 8.34 -7.24
N LYS A 85 1.12 7.79 -8.14
CA LYS A 85 2.25 6.92 -7.79
C LYS A 85 3.32 7.65 -6.98
N THR A 86 3.54 8.93 -7.24
CA THR A 86 4.48 9.75 -6.48
C THR A 86 3.97 9.98 -5.05
N ILE A 87 2.68 10.30 -4.89
CA ILE A 87 2.03 10.44 -3.58
C ILE A 87 2.04 9.11 -2.83
N ASP A 88 1.66 8.02 -3.50
CA ASP A 88 1.70 6.67 -2.96
C ASP A 88 3.12 6.28 -2.50
N GLY A 89 4.14 6.65 -3.27
CA GLY A 89 5.54 6.45 -2.91
C GLY A 89 5.94 7.10 -1.59
N ALA A 90 5.38 8.26 -1.27
CA ALA A 90 5.65 8.96 -0.01
C ALA A 90 5.11 8.21 1.23
N PHE A 91 4.08 7.37 1.07
CA PHE A 91 3.53 6.53 2.14
C PHE A 91 4.24 5.19 2.30
N ARG A 92 5.16 4.84 1.37
CA ARG A 92 5.90 3.56 1.37
C ARG A 92 7.22 3.62 2.12
N PHE A 93 7.27 4.28 3.26
CA PHE A 93 8.50 4.38 4.05
C PHE A 93 8.71 3.18 5.00
N LEU A 94 7.69 2.36 5.21
CA LEU A 94 7.79 1.13 5.98
C LEU A 94 8.00 -0.09 5.06
N PRO A 95 8.67 -1.16 5.55
CA PRO A 95 8.82 -2.39 4.79
C PRO A 95 7.47 -3.10 4.60
N ARG A 96 7.27 -3.73 3.41
CA ARG A 96 6.04 -4.49 3.13
C ARG A 96 5.96 -5.76 3.96
N PRO A 97 4.76 -6.08 4.50
CA PRO A 97 3.46 -5.45 4.32
C PRO A 97 3.09 -4.40 5.39
N ALA A 98 4.01 -3.97 6.25
CA ALA A 98 3.73 -3.00 7.31
C ALA A 98 3.24 -1.65 6.75
N ASP A 99 3.72 -1.25 5.56
CA ASP A 99 3.28 -0.05 4.84
C ASP A 99 1.78 -0.07 4.53
N TYR A 100 1.22 -1.21 4.14
CA TYR A 100 -0.22 -1.34 3.88
C TYR A 100 -1.06 -1.16 5.13
N ILE A 101 -0.65 -1.80 6.22
CA ILE A 101 -1.36 -1.70 7.51
C ILE A 101 -1.29 -0.27 8.03
N PHE A 102 -0.12 0.36 7.93
CA PHE A 102 0.06 1.77 8.31
C PHE A 102 -0.82 2.70 7.48
N LEU A 103 -0.92 2.47 6.17
CA LEU A 103 -1.77 3.26 5.29
C LEU A 103 -3.26 3.15 5.67
N LEU A 104 -3.74 1.92 5.95
CA LEU A 104 -5.11 1.69 6.40
C LEU A 104 -5.41 2.37 7.75
N PHE A 105 -4.49 2.28 8.72
CA PHE A 105 -4.60 3.01 9.97
C PHE A 105 -4.72 4.52 9.73
N THR A 106 -3.82 5.07 8.93
CA THR A 106 -3.74 6.51 8.69
C THR A 106 -4.96 7.03 7.95
N GLY A 107 -5.41 6.34 6.89
CA GLY A 107 -6.60 6.70 6.13
C GLY A 107 -7.85 6.75 7.02
N PHE A 108 -8.12 5.66 7.75
CA PHE A 108 -9.28 5.64 8.63
C PHE A 108 -9.18 6.62 9.79
N PHE A 109 -7.97 6.87 10.30
CA PHE A 109 -7.75 7.85 11.35
C PHE A 109 -8.10 9.27 10.87
N ILE A 110 -7.69 9.66 9.67
CA ILE A 110 -8.03 10.95 9.06
C ILE A 110 -9.55 11.06 8.90
N LEU A 111 -10.19 10.04 8.31
CA LEU A 111 -11.65 9.98 8.22
C LEU A 111 -12.30 10.11 9.59
N GLY A 112 -11.84 9.34 10.57
CA GLY A 112 -12.36 9.35 11.94
C GLY A 112 -12.22 10.72 12.62
N LEU A 113 -11.12 11.45 12.39
CA LEU A 113 -10.94 12.81 12.90
C LEU A 113 -11.98 13.79 12.31
N THR A 114 -12.34 13.63 11.05
CA THR A 114 -13.35 14.47 10.41
C THR A 114 -14.76 14.17 10.93
N LEU A 115 -15.09 12.89 11.12
CA LEU A 115 -16.41 12.44 11.54
C LEU A 115 -16.65 12.64 13.06
N PHE A 116 -15.72 12.20 13.89
CA PHE A 116 -15.91 12.16 15.35
C PHE A 116 -15.39 13.39 16.08
N LYS A 117 -14.55 14.21 15.43
CA LYS A 117 -13.90 15.41 16.02
C LYS A 117 -13.12 15.15 17.31
N LYS A 118 -12.92 13.86 17.68
CA LYS A 118 -12.17 13.41 18.87
C LYS A 118 -11.16 12.35 18.44
N TRP A 119 -9.89 12.63 18.66
CA TRP A 119 -8.79 11.77 18.23
C TRP A 119 -8.83 10.37 18.84
N GLN A 120 -9.35 10.22 20.06
CA GLN A 120 -9.43 8.91 20.74
C GLN A 120 -10.36 7.94 19.97
N TYR A 121 -11.52 8.42 19.52
CA TYR A 121 -12.46 7.59 18.76
C TYR A 121 -11.92 7.27 17.38
N ALA A 122 -11.25 8.24 16.74
CA ALA A 122 -10.57 8.03 15.48
C ALA A 122 -9.45 6.98 15.62
N LEU A 123 -8.65 7.05 16.69
CA LEU A 123 -7.58 6.10 16.98
C LEU A 123 -8.10 4.67 17.13
N VAL A 124 -9.11 4.49 17.99
CA VAL A 124 -9.70 3.16 18.24
C VAL A 124 -10.34 2.62 16.97
N GLY A 125 -11.12 3.45 16.26
CA GLY A 125 -11.73 3.04 14.99
C GLY A 125 -10.70 2.63 13.93
N ALA A 126 -9.59 3.36 13.83
CA ALA A 126 -8.51 3.03 12.89
C ALA A 126 -7.87 1.67 13.19
N ILE A 127 -7.65 1.36 14.49
CA ILE A 127 -7.09 0.06 14.89
C ILE A 127 -8.04 -1.07 14.50
N PHE A 128 -9.32 -0.98 14.82
CA PHE A 128 -10.29 -2.01 14.45
C PHE A 128 -10.46 -2.13 12.94
N PHE A 129 -10.46 -1.03 12.21
CA PHE A 129 -10.58 -1.03 10.77
C PHE A 129 -9.41 -1.75 10.11
N ALA A 130 -8.19 -1.33 10.39
CA ALA A 130 -7.00 -1.88 9.73
C ALA A 130 -6.70 -3.33 10.09
N PHE A 131 -7.16 -3.81 11.25
CA PHE A 131 -7.08 -5.22 11.65
C PHE A 131 -8.28 -6.07 11.20
N GLY A 132 -9.11 -5.56 10.30
CA GLY A 132 -10.15 -6.37 9.66
C GLY A 132 -9.54 -7.53 8.86
N SER A 133 -10.08 -8.75 9.01
CA SER A 133 -9.56 -9.98 8.37
C SER A 133 -9.44 -9.86 6.86
N TYR A 134 -10.35 -9.15 6.22
CA TYR A 134 -10.36 -8.90 4.78
C TYR A 134 -9.03 -8.33 4.25
N TYR A 135 -8.42 -7.41 4.99
CA TYR A 135 -7.15 -6.79 4.55
C TYR A 135 -5.99 -7.77 4.57
N PHE A 136 -5.98 -8.70 5.52
CA PHE A 136 -4.97 -9.76 5.57
C PHE A 136 -5.12 -10.76 4.43
N GLU A 137 -6.33 -11.06 4.02
CA GLU A 137 -6.58 -11.85 2.80
C GLU A 137 -6.06 -11.15 1.56
N LEU A 138 -6.31 -9.83 1.42
CA LEU A 138 -5.76 -9.05 0.31
C LEU A 138 -4.23 -9.01 0.31
N ILE A 139 -3.60 -8.89 1.49
CA ILE A 139 -2.13 -8.94 1.64
C ILE A 139 -1.61 -10.31 1.23
N ALA A 140 -2.22 -11.39 1.70
CA ALA A 140 -1.80 -12.75 1.39
C ALA A 140 -1.96 -13.09 -0.09
N ALA A 141 -3.03 -12.65 -0.74
CA ALA A 141 -3.26 -12.86 -2.16
C ALA A 141 -2.33 -12.03 -3.06
N GLY A 142 -1.96 -10.82 -2.63
CA GLY A 142 -1.17 -9.88 -3.42
C GLY A 142 -1.99 -8.78 -4.08
N HIS A 143 -3.21 -8.54 -3.62
CA HIS A 143 -4.10 -7.47 -4.12
C HIS A 143 -3.67 -6.08 -3.61
N ASN A 144 -2.40 -5.77 -3.78
CA ASN A 144 -1.75 -4.58 -3.22
C ASN A 144 -2.40 -3.27 -3.69
N GLY A 145 -2.83 -3.20 -4.95
CA GLY A 145 -3.54 -2.04 -5.51
C GLY A 145 -4.84 -1.72 -4.78
N LYS A 146 -5.60 -2.74 -4.37
CA LYS A 146 -6.83 -2.55 -3.59
C LYS A 146 -6.56 -1.95 -2.21
N LEU A 147 -5.50 -2.41 -1.53
CA LEU A 147 -5.12 -1.87 -0.23
C LEU A 147 -4.76 -0.40 -0.31
N HIS A 148 -3.97 -0.01 -1.32
CA HIS A 148 -3.64 1.40 -1.57
C HIS A 148 -4.87 2.23 -1.87
N THR A 149 -5.74 1.74 -2.75
CA THR A 149 -6.99 2.45 -3.09
C THR A 149 -7.85 2.65 -1.86
N ILE A 150 -8.06 1.61 -1.04
CA ILE A 150 -8.87 1.72 0.18
C ILE A 150 -8.23 2.72 1.15
N GLY A 151 -6.93 2.60 1.44
CA GLY A 151 -6.25 3.47 2.39
C GLY A 151 -6.18 4.93 1.98
N LEU A 152 -6.10 5.23 0.67
CA LEU A 152 -6.04 6.60 0.13
C LEU A 152 -7.43 7.21 -0.12
N SER A 153 -8.49 6.39 -0.24
CA SER A 153 -9.86 6.87 -0.49
C SER A 153 -10.65 7.22 0.77
N LEU A 154 -10.12 6.89 1.94
CA LEU A 154 -10.68 7.20 3.26
C LEU A 154 -10.32 8.62 3.68
#